data_2629875102f9fc746099954332006b84
#
_entry.id   2629875102f9fc746099954332006b84
#
_cell.length_a   1.000
_cell.length_b   1.000
_cell.length_c   1.000
_cell.angle_alpha   90.00
_cell.angle_beta   90.00
_cell.angle_gamma   90.00
#
_symmetry.space_group_name_H-M   'P 1'
#
loop_
_entity.id
_entity.type
_entity.pdbx_description
1 polymer ?
#
loop_
_entity_poly.entity_id
_entity_poly.type
_entity_poly.pdbx_seq_one_letter_code
_entity_poly.pdbx_strand_id
1 'polypeptide(L)'
;YLSEVIAEVPAGAGGVIFTPWLHGNRCPFEDPSAAGMFFNIGIETGKRQMIRAVVEGVCYHLRWMLECQEKKIKTSQTVRFAGGGALSDVTCQILADITGRKIQTVADSKDVGSAGAAILAGVGAGVISGFDEASGYIPAEKTFEPDESSRAVYERNYQVFRQLYRDNKKSFRILNRE
;
A
#
# COMPACT_ATOMS: atom_id res chain seq x y z
N TYR A 1 16.92 9.96 -5.08
CA TYR A 1 17.02 9.26 -6.37
C TYR A 1 15.78 8.42 -6.69
N LEU A 2 15.39 7.41 -5.86
CA LEU A 2 14.21 6.58 -6.16
C LEU A 2 12.91 7.38 -6.22
N SER A 3 12.68 8.29 -5.27
CA SER A 3 11.50 9.16 -5.26
C SER A 3 11.42 10.06 -6.49
N GLU A 4 12.54 10.60 -6.93
CA GLU A 4 12.64 11.42 -8.16
C GLU A 4 12.27 10.60 -9.40
N VAL A 5 12.88 9.40 -9.52
CA VAL A 5 12.59 8.47 -10.64
C VAL A 5 11.11 8.10 -10.71
N ILE A 6 10.48 7.85 -9.56
CA ILE A 6 9.06 7.51 -9.47
C ILE A 6 8.19 8.72 -9.86
N ALA A 7 8.56 9.92 -9.40
CA ALA A 7 7.80 11.15 -9.68
C ALA A 7 7.79 11.52 -11.17
N GLU A 8 8.88 11.24 -11.90
CA GLU A 8 9.01 11.54 -13.33
C GLU A 8 8.14 10.65 -14.23
N VAL A 9 7.72 9.48 -13.77
CA VAL A 9 6.88 8.57 -14.55
C VAL A 9 5.41 8.90 -14.34
N PRO A 10 4.59 9.04 -15.36
CA PRO A 10 3.15 9.28 -15.22
C PRO A 10 2.44 8.17 -14.43
N ALA A 11 1.32 8.52 -13.82
CA ALA A 11 0.44 7.58 -13.11
C ALA A 11 0.08 6.37 -13.98
N GLY A 12 0.10 5.18 -13.37
CA GLY A 12 -0.18 3.92 -14.04
C GLY A 12 1.04 3.26 -14.70
N ALA A 13 2.25 3.79 -14.49
CA ALA A 13 3.53 3.19 -14.90
C ALA A 13 3.58 2.72 -16.38
N GLY A 14 2.93 3.46 -17.29
CA GLY A 14 2.80 3.06 -18.70
C GLY A 14 1.97 1.79 -18.93
N GLY A 15 1.14 1.41 -17.96
CA GLY A 15 0.33 0.19 -18.00
C GLY A 15 1.03 -1.05 -17.45
N VAL A 16 2.27 -0.94 -16.98
CA VAL A 16 2.96 -2.05 -16.31
C VAL A 16 2.39 -2.24 -14.92
N ILE A 17 2.05 -3.48 -14.57
CA ILE A 17 1.52 -3.84 -13.26
C ILE A 17 2.48 -4.81 -12.58
N PHE A 18 2.82 -4.52 -11.33
CA PHE A 18 3.59 -5.42 -10.48
C PHE A 18 2.70 -6.03 -9.39
N THR A 19 2.85 -7.34 -9.16
CA THR A 19 2.17 -8.02 -8.04
C THR A 19 3.17 -8.31 -6.92
N PRO A 20 2.95 -7.82 -5.68
CA PRO A 20 3.95 -7.85 -4.61
C PRO A 20 3.98 -9.17 -3.80
N TRP A 21 3.48 -10.27 -4.33
CA TRP A 21 3.33 -11.54 -3.60
C TRP A 21 4.61 -12.38 -3.61
N LEU A 22 5.75 -11.76 -3.25
CA LEU A 22 7.10 -12.35 -3.39
C LEU A 22 7.33 -13.59 -2.50
N HIS A 23 6.55 -13.78 -1.45
CA HIS A 23 6.64 -14.92 -0.54
C HIS A 23 5.24 -15.39 -0.15
N GLY A 24 4.45 -15.71 -1.15
CA GLY A 24 3.04 -15.96 -0.96
C GLY A 24 2.26 -14.70 -0.55
N ASN A 25 1.03 -14.90 -0.15
CA ASN A 25 0.18 -13.84 0.36
C ASN A 25 -0.72 -14.35 1.50
N ARG A 26 -0.94 -13.52 2.54
CA ARG A 26 -1.81 -13.87 3.68
C ARG A 26 -3.12 -13.11 3.68
N CYS A 27 -3.11 -11.87 3.21
CA CYS A 27 -4.28 -10.97 3.21
C CYS A 27 -4.25 -10.10 1.95
N PRO A 28 -5.37 -9.86 1.28
CA PRO A 28 -6.77 -10.22 1.62
C PRO A 28 -7.16 -11.64 1.21
N PHE A 29 -6.27 -12.42 0.63
CA PHE A 29 -6.44 -13.85 0.35
C PHE A 29 -5.22 -14.61 0.88
N GLU A 30 -5.41 -15.85 1.29
CA GLU A 30 -4.32 -16.71 1.71
C GLU A 30 -3.93 -17.65 0.56
N ASP A 31 -2.71 -17.51 0.08
CA ASP A 31 -2.12 -18.40 -0.92
C ASP A 31 -0.59 -18.42 -0.78
N PRO A 32 0.00 -19.46 -0.17
CA PRO A 32 1.44 -19.56 0.00
C PRO A 32 2.17 -19.75 -1.33
N SER A 33 1.47 -20.19 -2.38
CA SER A 33 2.06 -20.41 -3.70
C SER A 33 2.05 -19.14 -4.57
N ALA A 34 1.34 -18.07 -4.18
CA ALA A 34 1.32 -16.83 -4.95
C ALA A 34 2.73 -16.27 -5.08
N ALA A 35 3.07 -15.71 -6.24
CA ALA A 35 4.37 -15.12 -6.52
C ALA A 35 4.26 -13.74 -7.18
N GLY A 36 5.34 -13.00 -7.10
CA GLY A 36 5.44 -11.70 -7.76
C GLY A 36 5.57 -11.85 -9.27
N MET A 37 5.01 -10.89 -10.01
CA MET A 37 5.22 -10.80 -11.45
C MET A 37 5.18 -9.34 -11.90
N PHE A 38 5.80 -9.09 -13.04
CA PHE A 38 5.53 -7.91 -13.86
C PHE A 38 4.65 -8.32 -15.03
N PHE A 39 3.56 -7.61 -15.22
CA PHE A 39 2.60 -7.85 -16.29
C PHE A 39 2.58 -6.67 -17.27
N ASN A 40 2.34 -6.96 -18.55
CA ASN A 40 2.25 -5.97 -19.63
C ASN A 40 3.56 -5.21 -19.91
N ILE A 41 4.69 -5.93 -19.90
CA ILE A 41 5.98 -5.39 -20.35
C ILE A 41 5.99 -5.34 -21.88
N GLY A 42 6.20 -4.15 -22.44
CA GLY A 42 6.37 -3.92 -23.87
C GLY A 42 7.79 -3.44 -24.20
N ILE A 43 8.06 -3.22 -25.48
CA ILE A 43 9.37 -2.77 -25.97
C ILE A 43 9.77 -1.40 -25.42
N GLU A 44 8.78 -0.54 -25.13
CA GLU A 44 8.99 0.79 -24.56
C GLU A 44 9.08 0.81 -23.04
N THR A 45 8.96 -0.37 -22.39
CA THR A 45 9.03 -0.46 -20.94
C THR A 45 10.47 -0.33 -20.46
N GLY A 46 10.80 0.78 -19.81
CA GLY A 46 12.11 0.99 -19.22
C GLY A 46 12.12 0.72 -17.70
N LYS A 47 13.31 0.80 -17.12
CA LYS A 47 13.52 0.60 -15.67
C LYS A 47 12.69 1.54 -14.80
N ARG A 48 12.44 2.78 -15.26
CA ARG A 48 11.67 3.79 -14.51
C ARG A 48 10.22 3.36 -14.33
N GLN A 49 9.57 2.88 -15.41
CA GLN A 49 8.22 2.34 -15.36
C GLN A 49 8.15 1.12 -14.44
N MET A 50 9.15 0.22 -14.49
CA MET A 50 9.20 -0.95 -13.61
C MET A 50 9.32 -0.54 -12.14
N ILE A 51 10.18 0.44 -11.80
CA ILE A 51 10.32 0.93 -10.43
C ILE A 51 9.00 1.54 -9.93
N ARG A 52 8.34 2.39 -10.74
CA ARG A 52 7.04 2.95 -10.38
C ARG A 52 5.98 1.87 -10.22
N ALA A 53 5.92 0.89 -11.14
CA ALA A 53 4.99 -0.22 -11.06
C ALA A 53 5.11 -1.01 -9.74
N VAL A 54 6.33 -1.16 -9.20
CA VAL A 54 6.53 -1.81 -7.89
C VAL A 54 5.80 -1.04 -6.78
N VAL A 55 5.98 0.28 -6.72
CA VAL A 55 5.31 1.11 -5.70
C VAL A 55 3.80 1.10 -5.89
N GLU A 56 3.32 1.27 -7.13
CA GLU A 56 1.88 1.21 -7.43
C GLU A 56 1.28 -0.16 -7.11
N GLY A 57 2.00 -1.25 -7.38
CA GLY A 57 1.57 -2.61 -7.06
C GLY A 57 1.40 -2.84 -5.56
N VAL A 58 2.31 -2.32 -4.73
CA VAL A 58 2.17 -2.33 -3.27
C VAL A 58 0.95 -1.52 -2.86
N CYS A 59 0.75 -0.32 -3.43
CA CYS A 59 -0.41 0.52 -3.11
C CYS A 59 -1.74 -0.12 -3.56
N TYR A 60 -1.79 -0.81 -4.71
CA TYR A 60 -2.97 -1.60 -5.12
C TYR A 60 -3.27 -2.71 -4.12
N HIS A 61 -2.25 -3.36 -3.59
CA HIS A 61 -2.43 -4.40 -2.58
C HIS A 61 -2.99 -3.82 -1.27
N LEU A 62 -2.46 -2.69 -0.81
CA LEU A 62 -2.98 -1.98 0.36
C LEU A 62 -4.43 -1.52 0.18
N ARG A 63 -4.78 -1.01 -1.01
CA ARG A 63 -6.17 -0.69 -1.37
C ARG A 63 -7.07 -1.93 -1.26
N TRP A 64 -6.62 -3.07 -1.79
CA TRP A 64 -7.41 -4.31 -1.70
C TRP A 64 -7.64 -4.75 -0.26
N MET A 65 -6.63 -4.63 0.59
CA MET A 65 -6.76 -4.89 2.03
C MET A 65 -7.79 -3.96 2.68
N LEU A 66 -7.72 -2.65 2.39
CA LEU A 66 -8.64 -1.64 2.90
C LEU A 66 -10.08 -1.96 2.48
N GLU A 67 -10.33 -2.23 1.20
CA GLU A 67 -11.67 -2.61 0.70
C GLU A 67 -12.23 -3.87 1.37
N CYS A 68 -11.37 -4.82 1.74
CA CYS A 68 -11.82 -6.01 2.48
C CYS A 68 -12.19 -5.70 3.93
N GLN A 69 -11.51 -4.74 4.57
CA GLN A 69 -11.86 -4.25 5.90
C GLN A 69 -13.20 -3.49 5.87
N GLU A 70 -13.41 -2.64 4.86
CA GLU A 70 -14.61 -1.82 4.69
C GLU A 70 -15.90 -2.65 4.53
N LYS A 71 -15.79 -3.89 4.08
CA LYS A 71 -16.93 -4.82 4.05
C LYS A 71 -17.39 -5.25 5.45
N LYS A 72 -16.57 -5.08 6.47
CA LYS A 72 -16.83 -5.55 7.83
C LYS A 72 -17.02 -4.41 8.82
N ILE A 73 -16.31 -3.31 8.64
CA ILE A 73 -16.30 -2.17 9.55
C ILE A 73 -16.29 -0.86 8.75
N LYS A 74 -16.86 0.19 9.34
CA LYS A 74 -16.75 1.54 8.80
C LYS A 74 -15.33 2.04 9.05
N THR A 75 -14.61 2.39 7.97
CA THR A 75 -13.25 2.96 8.05
C THR A 75 -13.28 4.48 7.98
N SER A 76 -12.20 5.11 8.45
CA SER A 76 -12.01 6.57 8.32
C SER A 76 -11.72 6.97 6.87
N GLN A 77 -12.11 8.19 6.49
CA GLN A 77 -11.68 8.82 5.23
C GLN A 77 -10.18 9.19 5.26
N THR A 78 -9.61 9.27 6.45
CA THR A 78 -8.18 9.52 6.65
C THR A 78 -7.53 8.23 7.15
N VAL A 79 -6.47 7.80 6.46
CA VAL A 79 -5.66 6.63 6.81
C VAL A 79 -4.30 7.11 7.30
N ARG A 80 -3.90 6.69 8.49
CA ARG A 80 -2.55 6.90 9.00
C ARG A 80 -1.62 5.86 8.39
N PHE A 81 -0.55 6.34 7.76
CA PHE A 81 0.45 5.50 7.11
C PHE A 81 1.80 5.69 7.79
N ALA A 82 2.40 4.59 8.25
CA ALA A 82 3.65 4.59 9.00
C ALA A 82 4.60 3.50 8.47
N GLY A 83 5.83 3.54 8.93
CA GLY A 83 6.89 2.64 8.51
C GLY A 83 7.71 3.17 7.33
N GLY A 84 8.54 2.33 6.73
CA GLY A 84 9.50 2.74 5.70
C GLY A 84 8.88 3.38 4.45
N GLY A 85 7.69 2.93 4.03
CA GLY A 85 6.96 3.50 2.89
C GLY A 85 6.50 4.94 3.12
N ALA A 86 6.19 5.30 4.37
CA ALA A 86 5.74 6.62 4.75
C ALA A 86 6.83 7.70 4.70
N LEU A 87 8.10 7.30 4.54
CA LEU A 87 9.23 8.23 4.41
C LEU A 87 9.35 8.83 3.01
N SER A 88 8.60 8.33 2.03
CA SER A 88 8.59 8.80 0.66
C SER A 88 7.28 9.55 0.37
N ASP A 89 7.35 10.86 0.22
CA ASP A 89 6.19 11.70 -0.11
C ASP A 89 5.50 11.22 -1.40
N VAL A 90 6.28 10.80 -2.38
CA VAL A 90 5.75 10.24 -3.64
C VAL A 90 4.97 8.95 -3.40
N THR A 91 5.45 8.06 -2.53
CA THR A 91 4.72 6.85 -2.17
C THR A 91 3.42 7.17 -1.45
N CYS A 92 3.44 8.15 -0.54
CA CYS A 92 2.25 8.61 0.18
C CYS A 92 1.21 9.19 -0.78
N GLN A 93 1.64 10.01 -1.76
CA GLN A 93 0.76 10.56 -2.77
C GLN A 93 0.15 9.46 -3.66
N ILE A 94 0.96 8.52 -4.16
CA ILE A 94 0.47 7.37 -4.95
C ILE A 94 -0.56 6.56 -4.14
N LEU A 95 -0.31 6.36 -2.86
CA LEU A 95 -1.26 5.65 -1.99
C LEU A 95 -2.58 6.42 -1.82
N ALA A 96 -2.51 7.75 -1.66
CA ALA A 96 -3.70 8.60 -1.59
C ALA A 96 -4.53 8.49 -2.89
N ASP A 97 -3.87 8.64 -4.05
CA ASP A 97 -4.50 8.60 -5.36
C ASP A 97 -5.15 7.24 -5.66
N ILE A 98 -4.44 6.14 -5.35
CA ILE A 98 -4.93 4.78 -5.57
C ILE A 98 -6.09 4.43 -4.64
N THR A 99 -6.03 4.85 -3.37
CA THR A 99 -7.07 4.52 -2.39
C THR A 99 -8.26 5.47 -2.41
N GLY A 100 -8.09 6.67 -2.95
CA GLY A 100 -9.06 7.76 -2.86
C GLY A 100 -9.27 8.23 -1.42
N ARG A 101 -8.25 8.07 -0.55
CA ARG A 101 -8.27 8.43 0.86
C ARG A 101 -7.19 9.45 1.17
N LYS A 102 -7.46 10.32 2.15
CA LYS A 102 -6.40 11.14 2.73
C LYS A 102 -5.38 10.25 3.43
N ILE A 103 -4.12 10.39 3.09
CA ILE A 103 -3.03 9.69 3.75
C ILE A 103 -2.32 10.66 4.68
N GLN A 104 -2.22 10.31 5.96
CA GLN A 104 -1.46 11.05 6.95
C GLN A 104 -0.23 10.27 7.36
N THR A 105 0.94 10.86 7.24
CA THR A 105 2.14 10.35 7.90
C THR A 105 2.15 10.78 9.37
N VAL A 106 2.98 10.13 10.15
CA VAL A 106 3.12 10.40 11.58
C VAL A 106 4.57 10.71 11.89
N ALA A 107 4.80 11.52 12.91
CA ALA A 107 6.13 11.79 13.41
C ALA A 107 6.82 10.47 13.81
N ASP A 108 8.13 10.40 13.61
CA ASP A 108 8.95 9.23 13.93
C ASP A 108 8.39 7.92 13.36
N SER A 109 7.95 7.98 12.11
CA SER A 109 7.24 6.91 11.41
C SER A 109 7.90 5.52 11.51
N LYS A 110 9.24 5.46 11.73
CA LYS A 110 9.97 4.20 11.93
C LYS A 110 9.72 3.58 13.29
N ASP A 111 9.45 4.38 14.31
CA ASP A 111 9.37 3.99 15.71
C ASP A 111 7.92 3.80 16.20
N VAL A 112 6.95 3.92 15.30
CA VAL A 112 5.51 3.76 15.62
C VAL A 112 5.20 2.42 16.30
N GLY A 113 5.90 1.35 15.92
CA GLY A 113 5.75 0.04 16.59
C GLY A 113 6.12 0.09 18.05
N SER A 114 7.27 0.69 18.38
CA SER A 114 7.75 0.87 19.76
C SER A 114 6.85 1.82 20.55
N ALA A 115 6.42 2.93 19.93
CA ALA A 115 5.48 3.86 20.51
C ALA A 115 4.14 3.19 20.85
N GLY A 116 3.61 2.39 19.91
CA GLY A 116 2.37 1.63 20.13
C GLY A 116 2.49 0.61 21.28
N ALA A 117 3.62 -0.08 21.39
CA ALA A 117 3.89 -1.00 22.48
C ALA A 117 3.99 -0.25 23.85
N ALA A 118 4.64 0.92 23.88
CA ALA A 118 4.72 1.76 25.06
C ALA A 118 3.34 2.28 25.50
N ILE A 119 2.50 2.71 24.56
CA ILE A 119 1.11 3.15 24.83
C ILE A 119 0.32 1.98 25.43
N LEU A 120 0.40 0.78 24.83
CA LEU A 120 -0.29 -0.40 25.31
C LEU A 120 0.13 -0.75 26.75
N ALA A 121 1.43 -0.72 27.04
CA ALA A 121 1.98 -0.94 28.39
C ALA A 121 1.51 0.15 29.37
N GLY A 122 1.49 1.42 28.93
CA GLY A 122 1.01 2.54 29.74
C GLY A 122 -0.46 2.44 30.13
N VAL A 123 -1.32 2.00 29.21
CA VAL A 123 -2.73 1.71 29.48
C VAL A 123 -2.87 0.54 30.45
N GLY A 124 -2.11 -0.55 30.22
CA GLY A 124 -2.10 -1.71 31.11
C GLY A 124 -1.62 -1.42 32.54
N ALA A 125 -0.68 -0.48 32.69
CA ALA A 125 -0.17 -0.03 33.97
C ALA A 125 -1.02 1.08 34.65
N GLY A 126 -2.07 1.57 33.98
CA GLY A 126 -2.92 2.67 34.47
C GLY A 126 -2.25 4.05 34.43
N VAL A 127 -1.15 4.20 33.73
CA VAL A 127 -0.44 5.49 33.51
C VAL A 127 -1.13 6.31 32.42
N ILE A 128 -1.69 5.65 31.43
CA ILE A 128 -2.52 6.23 30.36
C ILE A 128 -3.96 5.81 30.63
N SER A 129 -4.90 6.76 30.61
CA SER A 129 -6.30 6.52 31.01
C SER A 129 -7.05 5.60 30.03
N GLY A 130 -6.63 5.56 28.77
CA GLY A 130 -7.23 4.71 27.73
C GLY A 130 -6.69 4.98 26.33
N PHE A 131 -7.14 4.17 25.37
CA PHE A 131 -6.70 4.28 23.98
C PHE A 131 -7.17 5.57 23.28
N ASP A 132 -8.17 6.25 23.81
CA ASP A 132 -8.61 7.55 23.27
C ASP A 132 -7.51 8.62 23.35
N GLU A 133 -6.64 8.54 24.35
CA GLU A 133 -5.47 9.39 24.48
C GLU A 133 -4.35 9.03 23.49
N ALA A 134 -4.34 7.82 22.93
CA ALA A 134 -3.25 7.30 22.09
C ALA A 134 -2.96 8.20 20.88
N SER A 135 -3.97 8.84 20.32
CA SER A 135 -3.83 9.75 19.18
C SER A 135 -2.95 10.97 19.48
N GLY A 136 -2.88 11.40 20.74
CA GLY A 136 -2.04 12.52 21.18
C GLY A 136 -0.56 12.18 21.26
N TYR A 137 -0.21 10.92 21.46
CA TYR A 137 1.18 10.46 21.56
C TYR A 137 1.85 10.18 20.20
N ILE A 138 1.05 10.07 19.14
CA ILE A 138 1.54 9.84 17.77
C ILE A 138 0.93 10.93 16.87
N PRO A 139 1.51 12.15 16.86
CA PRO A 139 0.96 13.25 16.07
C PRO A 139 1.08 13.01 14.57
N ALA A 140 0.10 13.51 13.82
CA ALA A 140 0.19 13.57 12.37
C ALA A 140 1.26 14.59 11.95
N GLU A 141 1.99 14.28 10.87
CA GLU A 141 3.08 15.12 10.36
C GLU A 141 2.71 15.78 9.02
N LYS A 142 2.43 14.96 8.01
CA LYS A 142 2.05 15.42 6.67
C LYS A 142 0.71 14.82 6.26
N THR A 143 -0.01 15.50 5.38
CA THR A 143 -1.27 15.01 4.79
C THR A 143 -1.19 15.08 3.27
N PHE A 144 -1.60 14.00 2.61
CA PHE A 144 -1.66 13.86 1.17
C PHE A 144 -3.11 13.64 0.77
N GLU A 145 -3.64 14.53 -0.06
CA GLU A 145 -4.99 14.43 -0.62
C GLU A 145 -4.92 13.67 -1.96
N PRO A 146 -5.95 12.86 -2.29
CA PRO A 146 -5.98 12.17 -3.58
C PRO A 146 -6.09 13.15 -4.76
N ASP A 147 -5.31 12.90 -5.81
CA ASP A 147 -5.43 13.61 -7.08
C ASP A 147 -6.44 12.90 -7.99
N GLU A 148 -7.60 13.53 -8.19
CA GLU A 148 -8.67 12.99 -9.03
C GLU A 148 -8.27 12.84 -10.50
N SER A 149 -7.26 13.55 -10.99
CA SER A 149 -6.80 13.45 -12.38
C SER A 149 -6.20 12.08 -12.70
N SER A 150 -5.62 11.40 -11.73
CA SER A 150 -5.02 10.07 -11.85
C SER A 150 -6.01 8.93 -11.62
N ARG A 151 -7.22 9.22 -11.14
CA ARG A 151 -8.19 8.23 -10.69
C ARG A 151 -8.56 7.20 -11.75
N ALA A 152 -8.83 7.66 -12.98
CA ALA A 152 -9.29 6.76 -14.04
C ALA A 152 -8.24 5.71 -14.42
N VAL A 153 -6.97 6.09 -14.48
CA VAL A 153 -5.87 5.17 -14.80
C VAL A 153 -5.64 4.18 -13.66
N TYR A 154 -5.69 4.64 -12.41
CA TYR A 154 -5.51 3.77 -11.26
C TYR A 154 -6.68 2.81 -11.06
N GLU A 155 -7.91 3.23 -11.30
CA GLU A 155 -9.07 2.33 -11.23
C GLU A 155 -8.97 1.20 -12.27
N ARG A 156 -8.69 1.54 -13.52
CA ARG A 156 -8.47 0.54 -14.59
C ARG A 156 -7.38 -0.45 -14.22
N ASN A 157 -6.21 0.03 -13.81
CA ASN A 157 -5.07 -0.81 -13.48
C ASN A 157 -5.34 -1.68 -12.23
N TYR A 158 -6.07 -1.15 -11.25
CA TYR A 158 -6.46 -1.90 -10.05
C TYR A 158 -7.39 -3.08 -10.36
N GLN A 159 -8.34 -2.90 -11.28
CA GLN A 159 -9.21 -4.00 -11.71
C GLN A 159 -8.40 -5.12 -12.36
N VAL A 160 -7.44 -4.77 -13.22
CA VAL A 160 -6.52 -5.74 -13.82
C VAL A 160 -5.66 -6.40 -12.74
N PHE A 161 -5.08 -5.63 -11.80
CA PHE A 161 -4.28 -6.14 -10.70
C PHE A 161 -5.02 -7.25 -9.92
N ARG A 162 -6.28 -7.03 -9.58
CA ARG A 162 -7.11 -8.03 -8.89
C ARG A 162 -7.40 -9.26 -9.75
N GLN A 163 -7.59 -9.06 -11.04
CA GLN A 163 -7.84 -10.14 -11.99
C GLN A 163 -6.61 -11.03 -12.15
N LEU A 164 -5.40 -10.47 -12.18
CA LEU A 164 -4.15 -11.21 -12.34
C LEU A 164 -3.99 -12.34 -11.30
N TYR A 165 -4.40 -12.13 -10.05
CA TYR A 165 -4.37 -13.21 -9.07
C TYR A 165 -5.28 -14.37 -9.48
N ARG A 166 -6.52 -14.07 -9.88
CA ARG A 166 -7.52 -15.09 -10.24
C ARG A 166 -7.05 -15.91 -11.43
N ASP A 167 -6.52 -15.23 -12.44
CA ASP A 167 -6.10 -15.85 -13.69
C ASP A 167 -4.85 -16.72 -13.51
N ASN A 168 -3.92 -16.32 -12.64
CA ASN A 168 -2.63 -16.96 -12.48
C ASN A 168 -2.55 -17.93 -11.27
N LYS A 169 -3.60 -18.02 -10.45
CA LYS A 169 -3.60 -18.86 -9.25
C LYS A 169 -3.21 -20.32 -9.51
N LYS A 170 -3.68 -20.89 -10.61
CA LYS A 170 -3.34 -22.29 -10.99
C LYS A 170 -1.86 -22.39 -11.37
N SER A 171 -1.35 -21.45 -12.13
CA SER A 171 0.04 -21.41 -12.57
C SER A 171 0.99 -21.26 -11.38
N PHE A 172 0.69 -20.39 -10.43
CA PHE A 172 1.46 -20.27 -9.20
C PHE A 172 1.55 -21.59 -8.44
N ARG A 173 0.45 -22.31 -8.32
CA ARG A 173 0.43 -23.62 -7.64
C ARG A 173 1.25 -24.69 -8.35
N ILE A 174 1.29 -24.67 -9.69
CA ILE A 174 2.09 -25.62 -10.47
C ILE A 174 3.58 -25.33 -10.27
N LEU A 175 3.97 -24.04 -10.26
CA LEU A 175 5.37 -23.64 -10.21
C LEU A 175 5.97 -23.64 -8.80
N ASN A 176 5.15 -23.39 -7.75
CA ASN A 176 5.62 -23.07 -6.41
C ASN A 176 5.11 -24.04 -5.31
N ARG A 177 4.46 -25.14 -5.67
CA ARG A 177 4.17 -26.24 -4.74
C ARG A 177 5.37 -27.19 -4.73
N GLU A 178 5.93 -27.34 -3.54
CA GLU A 178 6.69 -28.53 -3.17
C GLU A 178 5.76 -29.70 -2.86
#